data_4c7fceb1694f96a16b27af14e7cec572
#
_entry.id   4c7fceb1694f96a16b27af14e7cec572
#
_cell.length_a   1.000
_cell.length_b   1.000
_cell.length_c   1.000
_cell.angle_alpha   90.00
_cell.angle_beta   90.00
_cell.angle_gamma   90.00
#
_symmetry.space_group_name_H-M   'P 1'
#
loop_
_entity.id
_entity.type
_entity.pdbx_description
1 polymer ?
#
loop_
_entity_poly.entity_id
_entity_poly.type
_entity_poly.pdbx_seq_one_letter_code
_entity_poly.pdbx_strand_id
1 'polypeptide(L)'
;MEEQGHKQGRGIGFQLNAVIFIGVAVMVAILISFVGYRAYDELLATGSRAQYNELEGHANLILSRYESIKQSTEDMRARVNKELEKPKEARSRDDLNEILREIVLANDNIEGVSVVFEPDAFDGQDAAHVGDELSDSSGRVTLYAASDDNDNVEFESEWGYDSASWYQKPKSSMKPTLTEAFYDEVDGEKTMLVSYSIPLIEDGKFIGVVDADLNLTPVQENFAKASTPDNVYLLVDNTGNLVAHGMSPDSLMKNAFDLMKSPDEERKAAYGDAMYTVTRVSPTSGKDMVYIYHALKFPGTDSVWSIFSSTEKSKFVGTAHDMVIFAVVLAGIGIVVLAIILSVFVRRRLVVPIGDVSDT
;
A
#
# COMPACT_ATOMS: atom_id res chain seq x y z
N MET A 1 65.72 -18.80 -48.66
CA MET A 1 64.57 -17.92 -48.98
C MET A 1 63.17 -18.62 -48.71
N GLU A 2 63.12 -19.92 -48.61
CA GLU A 2 61.90 -20.67 -48.34
C GLU A 2 61.28 -20.52 -46.92
N GLU A 3 62.11 -20.32 -45.91
CA GLU A 3 61.65 -20.20 -44.51
C GLU A 3 60.93 -18.89 -44.21
N GLN A 4 61.11 -17.84 -44.94
CA GLN A 4 60.45 -16.54 -44.78
C GLN A 4 59.00 -16.52 -45.37
N GLY A 5 58.77 -17.21 -46.52
CA GLY A 5 57.46 -17.26 -47.16
C GLY A 5 56.41 -18.05 -46.32
N HIS A 6 56.87 -19.11 -45.66
CA HIS A 6 55.99 -19.97 -44.83
C HIS A 6 55.57 -19.29 -43.50
N LYS A 7 56.44 -18.43 -42.93
CA LYS A 7 56.13 -17.59 -41.76
C LYS A 7 55.15 -16.45 -42.07
N GLN A 8 55.23 -15.86 -43.26
CA GLN A 8 54.39 -14.75 -43.68
C GLN A 8 52.93 -15.16 -43.96
N GLY A 9 52.69 -16.33 -44.58
CA GLY A 9 51.36 -16.85 -44.83
C GLY A 9 50.64 -17.29 -43.56
N ARG A 10 51.35 -17.86 -42.56
CA ARG A 10 50.80 -18.16 -41.23
C ARG A 10 50.41 -16.92 -40.43
N GLY A 11 51.19 -15.80 -40.58
CA GLY A 11 50.92 -14.53 -39.92
C GLY A 11 49.61 -13.87 -40.43
N ILE A 12 49.37 -13.88 -41.75
CA ILE A 12 48.19 -13.24 -42.37
C ILE A 12 46.89 -14.00 -41.98
N GLY A 13 46.92 -15.34 -42.03
CA GLY A 13 45.77 -16.15 -41.63
C GLY A 13 45.38 -15.98 -40.15
N PHE A 14 46.39 -15.85 -39.29
CA PHE A 14 46.17 -15.55 -37.87
C PHE A 14 45.55 -14.18 -37.66
N GLN A 15 46.09 -13.13 -38.32
CA GLN A 15 45.58 -11.77 -38.21
C GLN A 15 44.15 -11.63 -38.72
N LEU A 16 43.82 -12.26 -39.86
CA LEU A 16 42.48 -12.26 -40.41
C LEU A 16 41.47 -12.93 -39.47
N ASN A 17 41.81 -14.10 -38.93
CA ASN A 17 40.98 -14.76 -37.94
C ASN A 17 40.78 -13.92 -36.68
N ALA A 18 41.86 -13.29 -36.17
CA ALA A 18 41.77 -12.46 -34.99
C ALA A 18 40.82 -11.25 -35.20
N VAL A 19 40.87 -10.58 -36.36
CA VAL A 19 39.97 -9.48 -36.69
C VAL A 19 38.49 -9.94 -36.76
N ILE A 20 38.24 -11.06 -37.44
CA ILE A 20 36.85 -11.63 -37.50
C ILE A 20 36.33 -11.97 -36.10
N PHE A 21 37.18 -12.60 -35.28
CA PHE A 21 36.81 -12.96 -33.91
C PHE A 21 36.47 -11.76 -33.06
N ILE A 22 37.32 -10.73 -33.07
CA ILE A 22 37.10 -9.50 -32.32
C ILE A 22 35.77 -8.86 -32.79
N GLY A 23 35.56 -8.77 -34.11
CA GLY A 23 34.33 -8.21 -34.69
C GLY A 23 33.06 -8.94 -34.23
N VAL A 24 33.09 -10.28 -34.30
CA VAL A 24 31.97 -11.13 -33.87
C VAL A 24 31.75 -11.01 -32.33
N ALA A 25 32.80 -11.07 -31.53
CA ALA A 25 32.71 -10.94 -30.09
C ALA A 25 32.15 -9.57 -29.67
N VAL A 26 32.57 -8.48 -30.30
CA VAL A 26 32.03 -7.13 -30.06
C VAL A 26 30.55 -7.04 -30.43
N MET A 27 30.16 -7.57 -31.60
CA MET A 27 28.75 -7.58 -32.04
C MET A 27 27.87 -8.37 -31.08
N VAL A 28 28.31 -9.55 -30.65
CA VAL A 28 27.58 -10.40 -29.69
C VAL A 28 27.47 -9.71 -28.32
N ALA A 29 28.56 -9.07 -27.87
CA ALA A 29 28.51 -8.33 -26.60
C ALA A 29 27.53 -7.15 -26.64
N ILE A 30 27.49 -6.40 -27.76
CA ILE A 30 26.49 -5.32 -27.95
C ILE A 30 25.07 -5.90 -27.95
N LEU A 31 24.82 -7.00 -28.65
CA LEU A 31 23.51 -7.64 -28.72
C LEU A 31 23.03 -8.11 -27.33
N ILE A 32 23.90 -8.81 -26.59
CA ILE A 32 23.58 -9.30 -25.24
C ILE A 32 23.30 -8.11 -24.29
N SER A 33 24.13 -7.05 -24.37
CA SER A 33 23.93 -5.87 -23.56
C SER A 33 22.60 -5.18 -23.88
N PHE A 34 22.25 -5.05 -25.15
CA PHE A 34 21.00 -4.46 -25.59
C PHE A 34 19.78 -5.29 -25.16
N VAL A 35 19.79 -6.61 -25.40
CA VAL A 35 18.72 -7.51 -25.02
C VAL A 35 18.57 -7.59 -23.51
N GLY A 36 19.71 -7.66 -22.78
CA GLY A 36 19.71 -7.67 -21.31
C GLY A 36 19.13 -6.38 -20.72
N TYR A 37 19.50 -5.23 -21.26
CA TYR A 37 18.94 -3.94 -20.83
C TYR A 37 17.41 -3.87 -21.06
N ARG A 38 16.96 -4.28 -22.26
CA ARG A 38 15.53 -4.31 -22.59
C ARG A 38 14.74 -5.30 -21.71
N ALA A 39 15.30 -6.49 -21.48
CA ALA A 39 14.68 -7.48 -20.61
C ALA A 39 14.57 -6.98 -19.16
N TYR A 40 15.62 -6.33 -18.65
CA TYR A 40 15.64 -5.74 -17.33
C TYR A 40 14.54 -4.66 -17.17
N ASP A 41 14.47 -3.74 -18.13
CA ASP A 41 13.51 -2.63 -18.10
C ASP A 41 12.05 -3.13 -18.17
N GLU A 42 11.79 -4.09 -19.07
CA GLU A 42 10.49 -4.73 -19.25
C GLU A 42 10.04 -5.51 -18.00
N LEU A 43 10.96 -6.29 -17.41
CA LEU A 43 10.64 -7.07 -16.20
C LEU A 43 10.39 -6.17 -14.99
N LEU A 44 11.15 -5.09 -14.83
CA LEU A 44 10.92 -4.12 -13.77
C LEU A 44 9.56 -3.42 -13.94
N ALA A 45 9.25 -2.99 -15.16
CA ALA A 45 7.97 -2.33 -15.46
C ALA A 45 6.77 -3.26 -15.29
N THR A 46 6.86 -4.49 -15.81
CA THR A 46 5.79 -5.48 -15.74
C THR A 46 5.58 -5.96 -14.29
N GLY A 47 6.68 -6.23 -13.57
CA GLY A 47 6.64 -6.63 -12.17
C GLY A 47 6.06 -5.52 -11.28
N SER A 48 6.47 -4.26 -11.50
CA SER A 48 5.91 -3.12 -10.75
C SER A 48 4.42 -2.93 -11.02
N ARG A 49 3.97 -3.16 -12.25
CA ARG A 49 2.53 -3.10 -12.59
C ARG A 49 1.73 -4.24 -11.93
N ALA A 50 2.27 -5.46 -11.92
CA ALA A 50 1.64 -6.58 -11.24
C ALA A 50 1.52 -6.32 -9.74
N GLN A 51 2.58 -5.80 -9.12
CA GLN A 51 2.60 -5.42 -7.70
C GLN A 51 1.60 -4.29 -7.39
N TYR A 52 1.45 -3.31 -8.29
CA TYR A 52 0.45 -2.26 -8.15
C TYR A 52 -0.98 -2.81 -8.18
N ASN A 53 -1.28 -3.78 -9.04
CA ASN A 53 -2.59 -4.43 -9.09
C ASN A 53 -2.89 -5.20 -7.79
N GLU A 54 -1.89 -5.78 -7.14
CA GLU A 54 -2.04 -6.39 -5.81
C GLU A 54 -2.35 -5.32 -4.74
N LEU A 55 -1.65 -4.18 -4.76
CA LEU A 55 -1.96 -3.05 -3.88
C LEU A 55 -3.39 -2.54 -4.08
N GLU A 56 -3.84 -2.43 -5.33
CA GLU A 56 -5.22 -2.04 -5.65
C GLU A 56 -6.24 -3.05 -5.09
N GLY A 57 -5.91 -4.34 -5.10
CA GLY A 57 -6.71 -5.38 -4.45
C GLY A 57 -6.86 -5.17 -2.94
N HIS A 58 -5.75 -4.89 -2.25
CA HIS A 58 -5.78 -4.56 -0.82
C HIS A 58 -6.50 -3.23 -0.54
N ALA A 59 -6.30 -2.22 -1.39
CA ALA A 59 -7.00 -0.95 -1.31
C ALA A 59 -8.51 -1.12 -1.39
N ASN A 60 -8.99 -1.91 -2.35
CA ASN A 60 -10.41 -2.20 -2.53
C ASN A 60 -11.02 -2.92 -1.32
N LEU A 61 -10.27 -3.80 -0.65
CA LEU A 61 -10.73 -4.45 0.58
C LEU A 61 -10.94 -3.41 1.70
N ILE A 62 -10.00 -2.48 1.87
CA ILE A 62 -10.10 -1.42 2.88
C ILE A 62 -11.28 -0.48 2.56
N LEU A 63 -11.41 -0.08 1.30
CA LEU A 63 -12.50 0.78 0.85
C LEU A 63 -13.88 0.10 0.99
N SER A 64 -13.96 -1.21 0.79
CA SER A 64 -15.20 -1.97 1.00
C SER A 64 -15.63 -1.97 2.48
N ARG A 65 -14.68 -2.13 3.41
CA ARG A 65 -14.96 -2.03 4.85
C ARG A 65 -15.39 -0.61 5.23
N TYR A 66 -14.68 0.39 4.74
CA TYR A 66 -15.06 1.79 4.93
C TYR A 66 -16.47 2.08 4.40
N GLU A 67 -16.81 1.65 3.19
CA GLU A 67 -18.14 1.90 2.62
C GLU A 67 -19.25 1.21 3.43
N SER A 68 -18.95 0.06 4.01
CA SER A 68 -19.86 -0.65 4.90
C SER A 68 -20.17 0.17 6.17
N ILE A 69 -19.16 0.68 6.88
CA ILE A 69 -19.39 1.52 8.08
C ILE A 69 -20.03 2.85 7.71
N LYS A 70 -19.60 3.47 6.61
CA LYS A 70 -20.18 4.71 6.13
C LYS A 70 -21.69 4.58 5.90
N GLN A 71 -22.12 3.51 5.22
CA GLN A 71 -23.54 3.27 4.96
C GLN A 71 -24.32 3.06 6.26
N SER A 72 -23.79 2.29 7.22
CA SER A 72 -24.42 2.10 8.52
C SER A 72 -24.53 3.40 9.33
N THR A 73 -23.47 4.23 9.30
CA THR A 73 -23.48 5.53 10.00
C THR A 73 -24.47 6.51 9.34
N GLU A 74 -24.57 6.49 8.00
CA GLU A 74 -25.57 7.29 7.27
C GLU A 74 -27.01 6.83 7.60
N ASP A 75 -27.26 5.53 7.73
CA ASP A 75 -28.54 4.99 8.18
C ASP A 75 -28.84 5.41 9.63
N MET A 76 -27.86 5.28 10.54
CA MET A 76 -27.97 5.76 11.91
C MET A 76 -28.34 7.24 11.95
N ARG A 77 -27.64 8.09 11.21
CA ARG A 77 -27.96 9.52 11.09
C ARG A 77 -29.38 9.76 10.61
N ALA A 78 -29.83 9.01 9.59
CA ALA A 78 -31.18 9.16 9.05
C ALA A 78 -32.25 8.81 10.10
N ARG A 79 -32.02 7.77 10.91
CA ARG A 79 -32.93 7.38 11.99
C ARG A 79 -32.92 8.40 13.13
N VAL A 80 -31.73 8.88 13.55
CA VAL A 80 -31.61 9.94 14.55
C VAL A 80 -32.29 11.22 14.08
N ASN A 81 -32.12 11.64 12.82
CA ASN A 81 -32.80 12.79 12.26
C ASN A 81 -34.33 12.64 12.29
N LYS A 82 -34.86 11.42 12.06
CA LYS A 82 -36.30 11.15 12.19
C LYS A 82 -36.79 11.32 13.64
N GLU A 83 -35.96 10.98 14.64
CA GLU A 83 -36.25 11.25 16.04
C GLU A 83 -36.25 12.76 16.33
N LEU A 84 -35.32 13.50 15.71
CA LEU A 84 -35.21 14.96 15.82
C LEU A 84 -36.39 15.71 15.17
N GLU A 85 -37.15 15.11 14.24
CA GLU A 85 -38.39 15.68 13.70
C GLU A 85 -39.52 15.82 14.75
N LYS A 86 -39.44 15.03 15.84
CA LYS A 86 -40.41 15.12 16.96
C LYS A 86 -40.16 16.44 17.73
N PRO A 87 -41.20 17.02 18.37
CA PRO A 87 -41.02 18.05 19.38
C PRO A 87 -40.02 17.59 20.44
N LYS A 88 -39.18 18.50 20.96
CA LYS A 88 -38.10 18.13 21.89
C LYS A 88 -38.58 17.30 23.06
N GLU A 89 -39.72 17.67 23.64
CA GLU A 89 -40.31 16.99 24.81
C GLU A 89 -40.85 15.60 24.49
N ALA A 90 -40.95 15.22 23.22
CA ALA A 90 -41.40 13.93 22.73
C ALA A 90 -40.25 13.04 22.19
N ARG A 91 -39.03 13.53 22.19
CA ARG A 91 -37.82 12.77 21.81
C ARG A 91 -37.48 11.79 22.94
N SER A 92 -37.09 10.58 22.55
CA SER A 92 -36.84 9.48 23.50
C SER A 92 -35.37 9.05 23.46
N ARG A 93 -34.71 9.04 24.62
CA ARG A 93 -33.33 8.49 24.74
C ARG A 93 -33.34 6.97 24.56
N ASP A 94 -34.44 6.28 24.94
CA ASP A 94 -34.61 4.86 24.70
C ASP A 94 -34.69 4.52 23.20
N ASP A 95 -35.31 5.38 22.37
CA ASP A 95 -35.33 5.22 20.92
C ASP A 95 -33.92 5.37 20.32
N LEU A 96 -33.06 6.21 20.89
CA LEU A 96 -31.65 6.27 20.48
C LEU A 96 -30.91 4.98 20.83
N ASN A 97 -31.13 4.43 22.03
CA ASN A 97 -30.51 3.15 22.42
C ASN A 97 -30.90 2.03 21.45
N GLU A 98 -32.18 1.97 21.03
CA GLU A 98 -32.61 0.95 20.08
C GLU A 98 -31.99 1.18 18.67
N ILE A 99 -31.89 2.42 18.23
CA ILE A 99 -31.20 2.74 16.98
C ILE A 99 -29.75 2.26 17.01
N LEU A 100 -28.98 2.59 18.06
CA LEU A 100 -27.58 2.17 18.17
C LEU A 100 -27.46 0.65 18.22
N ARG A 101 -28.32 -0.02 18.99
CA ARG A 101 -28.39 -1.48 19.08
C ARG A 101 -28.56 -2.15 17.71
N GLU A 102 -29.55 -1.69 16.95
CA GLU A 102 -29.81 -2.24 15.61
C GLU A 102 -28.65 -2.02 14.64
N ILE A 103 -27.98 -0.87 14.71
CA ILE A 103 -26.85 -0.53 13.82
C ILE A 103 -25.63 -1.40 14.14
N VAL A 104 -25.26 -1.53 15.42
CA VAL A 104 -24.06 -2.29 15.78
C VAL A 104 -24.24 -3.78 15.49
N LEU A 105 -25.43 -4.34 15.69
CA LEU A 105 -25.74 -5.74 15.39
C LEU A 105 -25.89 -6.04 13.88
N ALA A 106 -26.11 -5.03 13.06
CA ALA A 106 -26.32 -5.23 11.62
C ALA A 106 -25.02 -5.30 10.80
N ASN A 107 -23.86 -5.01 11.39
CA ASN A 107 -22.61 -4.86 10.62
C ASN A 107 -21.37 -5.26 11.42
N ASP A 108 -20.85 -6.45 11.18
CA ASP A 108 -19.66 -7.02 11.83
C ASP A 108 -18.36 -6.24 11.60
N ASN A 109 -18.36 -5.21 10.73
CA ASN A 109 -17.20 -4.34 10.57
C ASN A 109 -17.17 -3.18 11.57
N ILE A 110 -18.27 -2.96 12.29
CA ILE A 110 -18.40 -1.92 13.31
C ILE A 110 -17.94 -2.48 14.65
N GLU A 111 -16.98 -1.81 15.28
CA GLU A 111 -16.56 -2.09 16.65
C GLU A 111 -17.52 -1.49 17.66
N GLY A 112 -17.91 -0.25 17.38
CA GLY A 112 -18.88 0.47 18.21
C GLY A 112 -19.49 1.64 17.45
N VAL A 113 -20.59 2.15 17.99
CA VAL A 113 -21.30 3.31 17.46
C VAL A 113 -21.63 4.28 18.59
N SER A 114 -21.56 5.58 18.28
CA SER A 114 -21.94 6.60 19.26
C SER A 114 -22.88 7.66 18.70
N VAL A 115 -23.64 8.28 19.61
CA VAL A 115 -24.37 9.51 19.38
C VAL A 115 -24.14 10.47 20.54
N VAL A 116 -23.60 11.63 20.22
CA VAL A 116 -23.32 12.67 21.23
C VAL A 116 -23.97 13.97 20.79
N PHE A 117 -24.74 14.59 21.69
CA PHE A 117 -25.40 15.86 21.44
C PHE A 117 -24.72 17.03 22.17
N GLU A 118 -24.86 18.25 21.67
CA GLU A 118 -24.55 19.48 22.40
C GLU A 118 -25.51 19.65 23.60
N PRO A 119 -25.15 20.44 24.62
CA PRO A 119 -26.02 20.64 25.81
C PRO A 119 -27.45 21.03 25.45
N ASP A 120 -28.42 20.34 26.04
CA ASP A 120 -29.87 20.50 25.82
C ASP A 120 -30.31 20.42 24.35
N ALA A 121 -29.47 19.87 23.47
CA ALA A 121 -29.75 19.86 22.05
C ALA A 121 -30.75 18.77 21.65
N PHE A 122 -30.73 17.62 22.31
CA PHE A 122 -31.61 16.51 21.97
C PHE A 122 -33.05 16.73 22.48
N ASP A 123 -33.27 16.65 23.77
CA ASP A 123 -34.61 16.69 24.41
C ASP A 123 -34.83 17.96 25.28
N GLY A 124 -33.76 18.74 25.52
CA GLY A 124 -33.83 19.90 26.39
C GLY A 124 -33.96 19.57 27.88
N GLN A 125 -33.62 18.35 28.28
CA GLN A 125 -33.86 17.81 29.64
C GLN A 125 -32.59 17.31 30.34
N ASP A 126 -31.40 17.75 29.89
CA ASP A 126 -30.10 17.27 30.42
C ASP A 126 -30.06 17.38 31.96
N ALA A 127 -30.55 18.48 32.54
CA ALA A 127 -30.59 18.64 33.98
C ALA A 127 -31.42 17.56 34.73
N ALA A 128 -32.39 16.95 34.10
CA ALA A 128 -33.18 15.88 34.69
C ALA A 128 -32.45 14.52 34.61
N HIS A 129 -31.44 14.37 33.78
CA HIS A 129 -30.69 13.15 33.54
C HIS A 129 -29.29 13.16 34.16
N VAL A 130 -29.01 14.12 35.03
CA VAL A 130 -27.74 14.15 35.79
C VAL A 130 -27.65 12.96 36.72
N GLY A 131 -26.65 12.10 36.51
CA GLY A 131 -26.46 10.87 37.28
C GLY A 131 -27.05 9.62 36.65
N ASP A 132 -27.68 9.73 35.49
CA ASP A 132 -28.09 8.56 34.70
C ASP A 132 -26.85 7.89 34.11
N GLU A 133 -26.86 6.56 34.08
CA GLU A 133 -25.72 5.73 33.65
C GLU A 133 -25.28 6.02 32.20
N LEU A 134 -26.25 6.32 31.34
CA LEU A 134 -26.02 6.59 29.90
C LEU A 134 -26.00 8.10 29.56
N SER A 135 -25.61 8.92 30.52
CA SER A 135 -25.44 10.37 30.34
C SER A 135 -24.11 10.81 30.93
N ASP A 136 -23.54 11.90 30.42
CA ASP A 136 -22.36 12.48 31.05
C ASP A 136 -22.71 13.14 32.41
N SER A 137 -21.70 13.68 33.08
CA SER A 137 -21.88 14.34 34.39
C SER A 137 -22.82 15.53 34.35
N SER A 138 -23.14 16.08 33.21
CA SER A 138 -24.10 17.19 33.01
C SER A 138 -25.49 16.71 32.61
N GLY A 139 -25.67 15.40 32.38
CA GLY A 139 -26.91 14.79 31.92
C GLY A 139 -27.09 14.81 30.39
N ARG A 140 -26.07 15.23 29.63
CA ARG A 140 -26.12 15.21 28.15
C ARG A 140 -26.25 13.80 27.61
N VAL A 141 -26.89 13.69 26.44
CA VAL A 141 -26.90 12.46 25.66
C VAL A 141 -25.51 12.22 25.09
N THR A 142 -24.84 11.17 25.56
CA THR A 142 -23.49 10.76 25.18
C THR A 142 -23.42 9.25 25.12
N LEU A 143 -24.19 8.64 24.21
CA LEU A 143 -24.36 7.20 24.12
C LEU A 143 -23.30 6.56 23.25
N TYR A 144 -22.71 5.50 23.74
CA TYR A 144 -21.91 4.54 23.01
C TYR A 144 -22.54 3.15 23.11
N ALA A 145 -22.47 2.35 22.04
CA ALA A 145 -22.90 0.97 22.01
C ALA A 145 -21.90 0.12 21.24
N ALA A 146 -21.50 -1.00 21.82
CA ALA A 146 -20.69 -2.04 21.19
C ALA A 146 -21.34 -3.40 21.33
N SER A 147 -21.02 -4.35 20.46
CA SER A 147 -21.50 -5.74 20.58
C SER A 147 -20.33 -6.69 20.80
N ASP A 148 -20.53 -7.69 21.66
CA ASP A 148 -19.58 -8.78 21.82
C ASP A 148 -19.79 -9.89 20.75
N ASP A 149 -18.92 -10.91 20.74
CA ASP A 149 -18.98 -12.07 19.82
C ASP A 149 -20.27 -12.92 19.94
N ASN A 150 -21.12 -12.66 20.94
CA ASN A 150 -22.37 -13.36 21.19
C ASN A 150 -23.61 -12.50 20.89
N ASP A 151 -23.46 -11.39 20.19
CA ASP A 151 -24.50 -10.40 19.89
C ASP A 151 -25.09 -9.72 21.15
N ASN A 152 -24.39 -9.72 22.29
CA ASN A 152 -24.82 -8.91 23.42
C ASN A 152 -24.35 -7.48 23.18
N VAL A 153 -25.26 -6.52 23.33
CA VAL A 153 -24.95 -5.10 23.17
C VAL A 153 -24.79 -4.47 24.55
N GLU A 154 -23.62 -3.90 24.78
CA GLU A 154 -23.29 -3.10 25.94
C GLU A 154 -23.45 -1.63 25.60
N PHE A 155 -23.96 -0.86 26.55
CA PHE A 155 -24.13 0.58 26.42
C PHE A 155 -23.32 1.28 27.49
N GLU A 156 -22.65 2.37 27.06
CA GLU A 156 -21.87 3.21 27.96
C GLU A 156 -22.15 4.69 27.67
N SER A 157 -21.84 5.53 28.65
CA SER A 157 -21.75 6.98 28.43
C SER A 157 -20.41 7.30 27.81
N GLU A 158 -20.41 7.92 26.64
CA GLU A 158 -19.20 8.39 25.96
C GLU A 158 -18.50 9.46 26.79
N TRP A 159 -17.18 9.36 26.91
CA TRP A 159 -16.38 10.29 27.70
C TRP A 159 -15.18 10.84 26.89
N GLY A 160 -14.67 12.00 27.27
CA GLY A 160 -13.51 12.60 26.59
C GLY A 160 -13.80 13.17 25.20
N TYR A 161 -15.04 13.08 24.71
CA TYR A 161 -15.45 13.49 23.36
C TYR A 161 -15.18 14.97 23.07
N ASP A 162 -15.23 15.88 24.06
CA ASP A 162 -15.01 17.31 23.84
C ASP A 162 -13.61 17.66 23.28
N SER A 163 -12.62 16.77 23.41
CA SER A 163 -11.30 16.91 22.82
C SER A 163 -11.01 15.93 21.68
N ALA A 164 -11.89 14.97 21.48
CA ALA A 164 -11.71 13.91 20.49
C ALA A 164 -11.83 14.41 19.04
N SER A 165 -10.99 13.89 18.17
CA SER A 165 -10.94 14.26 16.75
C SER A 165 -12.23 13.92 16.03
N TRP A 166 -12.85 12.77 16.35
CA TRP A 166 -14.11 12.30 15.78
C TRP A 166 -15.30 13.21 16.10
N TYR A 167 -15.24 13.98 17.20
CA TYR A 167 -16.25 15.00 17.56
C TYR A 167 -15.90 16.39 17.02
N GLN A 168 -14.65 16.86 17.22
CA GLN A 168 -14.24 18.22 16.89
C GLN A 168 -14.15 18.49 15.38
N LYS A 169 -13.73 17.51 14.58
CA LYS A 169 -13.62 17.69 13.12
C LYS A 169 -14.97 17.88 12.45
N PRO A 170 -15.98 17.01 12.62
CA PRO A 170 -17.31 17.27 12.06
C PRO A 170 -17.97 18.52 12.62
N LYS A 171 -17.76 18.87 13.90
CA LYS A 171 -18.24 20.11 14.50
C LYS A 171 -17.69 21.35 13.81
N SER A 172 -16.41 21.39 13.52
CA SER A 172 -15.76 22.53 12.88
C SER A 172 -15.98 22.60 11.38
N SER A 173 -16.00 21.46 10.70
CA SER A 173 -16.13 21.40 9.23
C SER A 173 -17.58 21.40 8.75
N MET A 174 -18.53 21.02 9.60
CA MET A 174 -19.94 20.75 9.24
C MET A 174 -20.08 19.67 8.15
N LYS A 175 -19.13 18.75 8.06
CA LYS A 175 -19.07 17.70 7.05
C LYS A 175 -18.71 16.35 7.68
N PRO A 176 -19.08 15.23 7.04
CA PRO A 176 -18.58 13.92 7.44
C PRO A 176 -17.06 13.88 7.43
N THR A 177 -16.47 13.18 8.37
CA THR A 177 -15.01 13.04 8.53
C THR A 177 -14.63 11.60 8.80
N LEU A 178 -13.48 11.18 8.30
CA LEU A 178 -12.76 9.99 8.74
C LEU A 178 -11.57 10.47 9.55
N THR A 179 -11.41 9.95 10.78
CA THR A 179 -10.31 10.35 11.66
C THR A 179 -8.96 9.81 11.18
N GLU A 180 -7.86 10.23 11.79
CA GLU A 180 -6.63 9.45 11.83
C GLU A 180 -6.86 8.18 12.65
N ALA A 181 -6.05 7.14 12.41
CA ALA A 181 -6.07 5.95 13.26
C ALA A 181 -5.64 6.30 14.69
N PHE A 182 -6.27 5.65 15.66
CA PHE A 182 -5.95 5.81 17.08
C PHE A 182 -6.05 4.46 17.80
N TYR A 183 -5.54 4.39 19.02
CA TYR A 183 -5.73 3.23 19.88
C TYR A 183 -6.83 3.50 20.89
N ASP A 184 -7.67 2.49 21.09
CA ASP A 184 -8.62 2.44 22.20
C ASP A 184 -8.54 1.07 22.89
N GLU A 185 -9.16 0.95 24.06
CA GLU A 185 -9.26 -0.30 24.81
C GLU A 185 -10.63 -0.93 24.53
N VAL A 186 -10.63 -2.05 23.81
CA VAL A 186 -11.81 -2.83 23.46
C VAL A 186 -11.68 -4.19 24.13
N ASP A 187 -12.62 -4.57 24.95
CA ASP A 187 -12.60 -5.85 25.72
C ASP A 187 -11.30 -6.07 26.53
N GLY A 188 -10.69 -5.00 27.02
CA GLY A 188 -9.42 -5.03 27.75
C GLY A 188 -8.19 -5.21 26.86
N GLU A 189 -8.33 -5.17 25.53
CA GLU A 189 -7.26 -5.24 24.57
C GLU A 189 -7.07 -3.90 23.85
N LYS A 190 -5.80 -3.53 23.65
CA LYS A 190 -5.43 -2.32 22.92
C LYS A 190 -5.67 -2.50 21.43
N THR A 191 -6.77 -1.96 20.91
CA THR A 191 -7.24 -2.09 19.54
C THR A 191 -7.01 -0.82 18.75
N MET A 192 -6.61 -0.94 17.47
CA MET A 192 -6.46 0.20 16.58
C MET A 192 -7.76 0.43 15.82
N LEU A 193 -8.28 1.64 15.94
CA LEU A 193 -9.56 2.07 15.38
C LEU A 193 -9.39 3.26 14.45
N VAL A 194 -10.41 3.48 13.63
CA VAL A 194 -10.65 4.72 12.88
C VAL A 194 -12.14 5.01 12.91
N SER A 195 -12.52 6.25 13.18
CA SER A 195 -13.93 6.65 13.28
C SER A 195 -14.41 7.35 12.02
N TYR A 196 -15.61 6.97 11.55
CA TYR A 196 -16.35 7.72 10.55
C TYR A 196 -17.50 8.47 11.23
N SER A 197 -17.40 9.79 11.26
CA SER A 197 -18.27 10.67 12.04
C SER A 197 -19.06 11.62 11.15
N ILE A 198 -20.35 11.77 11.42
CA ILE A 198 -21.26 12.62 10.67
C ILE A 198 -21.90 13.67 11.60
N PRO A 199 -21.81 14.97 11.27
CA PRO A 199 -22.44 16.01 12.10
C PRO A 199 -23.97 15.93 12.01
N LEU A 200 -24.63 16.09 13.15
CA LEU A 200 -26.05 16.35 13.25
C LEU A 200 -26.27 17.87 13.20
N ILE A 201 -27.14 18.30 12.33
CA ILE A 201 -27.36 19.73 12.06
C ILE A 201 -28.88 20.02 12.11
N GLU A 202 -29.27 20.93 12.98
CA GLU A 202 -30.63 21.44 13.10
C GLU A 202 -30.60 22.96 12.88
N ASP A 203 -31.45 23.50 11.99
CA ASP A 203 -31.50 24.93 11.64
C ASP A 203 -30.14 25.55 11.26
N GLY A 204 -29.28 24.76 10.58
CA GLY A 204 -27.96 25.17 10.15
C GLY A 204 -26.92 25.25 11.27
N LYS A 205 -27.23 24.75 12.46
CA LYS A 205 -26.32 24.70 13.60
C LYS A 205 -25.93 23.26 13.92
N PHE A 206 -24.67 23.07 14.30
CA PHE A 206 -24.23 21.81 14.85
C PHE A 206 -24.94 21.54 16.17
N ILE A 207 -25.55 20.39 16.31
CA ILE A 207 -26.26 19.95 17.50
C ILE A 207 -25.70 18.64 18.08
N GLY A 208 -24.79 17.98 17.38
CA GLY A 208 -24.22 16.70 17.81
C GLY A 208 -23.53 15.97 16.68
N VAL A 209 -23.16 14.74 16.96
CA VAL A 209 -22.51 13.84 16.01
C VAL A 209 -23.04 12.42 16.16
N VAL A 210 -23.10 11.68 15.05
CA VAL A 210 -23.16 10.22 15.05
C VAL A 210 -21.85 9.69 14.53
N ASP A 211 -21.35 8.61 15.12
CA ASP A 211 -20.05 8.05 14.86
C ASP A 211 -20.09 6.54 14.78
N ALA A 212 -19.22 5.93 13.97
CA ALA A 212 -18.99 4.49 13.97
C ALA A 212 -17.50 4.19 13.84
N ASP A 213 -17.03 3.25 14.66
CA ASP A 213 -15.65 2.81 14.73
C ASP A 213 -15.41 1.56 13.90
N LEU A 214 -14.37 1.61 13.06
CA LEU A 214 -13.86 0.48 12.29
C LEU A 214 -12.63 -0.09 12.97
N ASN A 215 -12.66 -1.37 13.30
CA ASN A 215 -11.49 -2.11 13.77
C ASN A 215 -10.50 -2.37 12.62
N LEU A 216 -9.26 -1.93 12.79
CA LEU A 216 -8.19 -2.08 11.81
C LEU A 216 -7.34 -3.34 12.01
N THR A 217 -7.57 -4.13 13.06
CA THR A 217 -6.87 -5.40 13.31
C THR A 217 -6.95 -6.36 12.12
N PRO A 218 -8.13 -6.57 11.47
CA PRO A 218 -8.21 -7.44 10.30
C PRO A 218 -7.41 -6.93 9.10
N VAL A 219 -7.22 -5.60 8.97
CA VAL A 219 -6.36 -5.01 7.93
C VAL A 219 -4.90 -5.32 8.21
N GLN A 220 -4.45 -5.14 9.46
CA GLN A 220 -3.11 -5.49 9.90
C GLN A 220 -2.81 -6.99 9.68
N GLU A 221 -3.74 -7.87 10.04
CA GLU A 221 -3.59 -9.31 9.82
C GLU A 221 -3.50 -9.69 8.34
N ASN A 222 -4.33 -9.06 7.50
CA ASN A 222 -4.29 -9.28 6.06
C ASN A 222 -2.90 -8.92 5.49
N PHE A 223 -2.34 -7.77 5.90
CA PHE A 223 -1.02 -7.33 5.48
C PHE A 223 0.09 -8.27 6.01
N ALA A 224 -0.03 -8.76 7.23
CA ALA A 224 0.91 -9.72 7.79
C ALA A 224 0.90 -11.05 7.02
N LYS A 225 -0.26 -11.54 6.61
CA LYS A 225 -0.42 -12.76 5.80
C LYS A 225 0.09 -12.59 4.37
N ALA A 226 -0.10 -11.41 3.76
CA ALA A 226 0.31 -11.12 2.39
C ALA A 226 1.80 -10.78 2.25
N SER A 227 2.44 -10.30 3.32
CA SER A 227 3.83 -9.86 3.28
C SER A 227 4.84 -11.00 3.39
N THR A 228 6.00 -10.78 2.77
CA THR A 228 7.19 -11.63 2.88
C THR A 228 8.40 -10.75 3.17
N PRO A 229 9.56 -11.31 3.60
CA PRO A 229 10.78 -10.51 3.81
C PRO A 229 11.24 -9.70 2.59
N ASP A 230 10.88 -10.14 1.39
CA ASP A 230 11.26 -9.49 0.12
C ASP A 230 10.17 -8.56 -0.44
N ASN A 231 8.96 -8.59 0.13
CA ASN A 231 7.82 -7.79 -0.30
C ASN A 231 6.92 -7.48 0.88
N VAL A 232 6.96 -6.26 1.38
CA VAL A 232 6.22 -5.82 2.56
C VAL A 232 5.14 -4.81 2.16
N TYR A 233 3.92 -5.05 2.61
CA TYR A 233 2.80 -4.12 2.45
C TYR A 233 2.68 -3.21 3.67
N LEU A 234 2.40 -1.94 3.43
CA LEU A 234 2.25 -0.90 4.44
C LEU A 234 1.03 -0.03 4.11
N LEU A 235 0.34 0.40 5.16
CA LEU A 235 -0.74 1.37 5.08
C LEU A 235 -0.41 2.54 6.01
N VAL A 236 -0.57 3.75 5.52
CA VAL A 236 -0.38 4.98 6.30
C VAL A 236 -1.61 5.89 6.17
N ASP A 237 -1.93 6.56 7.25
CA ASP A 237 -2.97 7.58 7.28
C ASP A 237 -2.53 8.89 6.59
N ASN A 238 -3.38 9.90 6.61
CA ASN A 238 -3.11 11.22 6.04
C ASN A 238 -1.98 12.01 6.74
N THR A 239 -1.53 11.57 7.91
CA THR A 239 -0.39 12.13 8.64
C THR A 239 0.93 11.39 8.37
N GLY A 240 0.85 10.26 7.67
CA GLY A 240 1.98 9.36 7.38
C GLY A 240 2.26 8.35 8.48
N ASN A 241 1.40 8.24 9.48
CA ASN A 241 1.54 7.24 10.54
C ASN A 241 1.11 5.86 10.04
N LEU A 242 1.86 4.85 10.42
CA LEU A 242 1.59 3.46 10.07
C LEU A 242 0.32 2.96 10.74
N VAL A 243 -0.64 2.58 9.90
CA VAL A 243 -1.91 1.94 10.26
C VAL A 243 -1.81 0.42 10.14
N ALA A 244 -1.07 -0.06 9.14
CA ALA A 244 -0.71 -1.46 9.02
C ALA A 244 0.72 -1.61 8.48
N HIS A 245 1.42 -2.66 8.95
CA HIS A 245 2.76 -3.02 8.52
C HIS A 245 2.94 -4.54 8.53
N GLY A 246 3.08 -5.13 7.35
CA GLY A 246 3.04 -6.59 7.20
C GLY A 246 4.12 -7.40 7.92
N MET A 247 5.22 -6.78 8.35
CA MET A 247 6.34 -7.48 8.98
C MET A 247 6.76 -6.91 10.34
N SER A 248 6.24 -5.74 10.74
CA SER A 248 6.73 -5.02 11.92
C SER A 248 5.59 -4.30 12.65
N PRO A 249 4.71 -5.03 13.34
CA PRO A 249 3.58 -4.43 14.05
C PRO A 249 4.01 -3.44 15.15
N ASP A 250 5.21 -3.59 15.72
CA ASP A 250 5.78 -2.64 16.70
C ASP A 250 6.07 -1.24 16.11
N SER A 251 5.95 -1.10 14.78
CA SER A 251 6.13 0.18 14.08
C SER A 251 4.83 0.94 13.89
N LEU A 252 3.68 0.36 14.24
CA LEU A 252 2.38 1.01 14.12
C LEU A 252 2.35 2.33 14.88
N MET A 253 1.64 3.32 14.36
CA MET A 253 1.55 4.70 14.81
C MET A 253 2.84 5.53 14.71
N LYS A 254 3.96 4.94 14.23
CA LYS A 254 5.15 5.73 13.89
C LYS A 254 5.03 6.24 12.47
N ASN A 255 5.64 7.41 12.19
CA ASN A 255 5.63 7.96 10.83
C ASN A 255 6.50 7.10 9.90
N ALA A 256 5.88 6.49 8.88
CA ALA A 256 6.53 5.59 7.94
C ALA A 256 7.63 6.29 7.13
N PHE A 257 7.35 7.51 6.67
CA PHE A 257 8.27 8.28 5.82
C PHE A 257 9.52 8.71 6.58
N ASP A 258 9.41 8.99 7.89
CA ASP A 258 10.56 9.27 8.74
C ASP A 258 11.40 8.01 8.97
N LEU A 259 10.78 6.88 9.26
CA LEU A 259 11.46 5.59 9.41
C LEU A 259 12.22 5.21 8.13
N MET A 260 11.60 5.41 6.97
CA MET A 260 12.18 5.11 5.66
C MET A 260 13.10 6.22 5.14
N LYS A 261 13.22 7.36 5.84
CA LYS A 261 13.95 8.55 5.37
C LYS A 261 13.53 8.99 3.96
N SER A 262 12.22 8.96 3.70
CA SER A 262 11.67 9.29 2.39
C SER A 262 11.82 10.78 2.09
N PRO A 263 12.25 11.16 0.86
CA PRO A 263 12.26 12.54 0.42
C PRO A 263 10.85 13.16 0.40
N ASP A 264 10.76 14.49 0.50
CA ASP A 264 9.47 15.21 0.49
C ASP A 264 8.68 15.01 -0.81
N GLU A 265 9.36 14.81 -1.93
CA GLU A 265 8.73 14.50 -3.22
C GLU A 265 8.02 13.15 -3.17
N GLU A 266 8.65 12.13 -2.59
CA GLU A 266 8.08 10.79 -2.39
C GLU A 266 6.86 10.85 -1.46
N ARG A 267 6.97 11.60 -0.33
CA ARG A 267 5.86 11.81 0.61
C ARG A 267 4.63 12.42 -0.06
N LYS A 268 4.83 13.44 -0.90
CA LYS A 268 3.74 14.06 -1.67
C LYS A 268 3.14 13.14 -2.71
N ALA A 269 4.00 12.42 -3.44
CA ALA A 269 3.58 11.50 -4.49
C ALA A 269 2.79 10.30 -3.94
N ALA A 270 3.07 9.87 -2.70
CA ALA A 270 2.35 8.78 -2.03
C ALA A 270 0.84 9.03 -1.87
N TYR A 271 0.42 10.30 -1.85
CA TYR A 271 -0.99 10.71 -1.75
C TYR A 271 -1.55 11.25 -3.09
N GLY A 272 -0.78 11.12 -4.17
CA GLY A 272 -1.19 11.56 -5.51
C GLY A 272 -2.09 10.55 -6.23
N ASP A 273 -2.83 11.01 -7.26
CA ASP A 273 -3.80 10.19 -8.00
C ASP A 273 -3.17 9.14 -8.92
N ALA A 274 -1.91 9.32 -9.29
CA ALA A 274 -1.20 8.42 -10.18
C ALA A 274 -0.38 7.41 -9.39
N MET A 275 -0.24 6.19 -9.93
CA MET A 275 0.75 5.24 -9.45
C MET A 275 2.12 5.92 -9.40
N TYR A 276 2.74 5.91 -8.23
CA TYR A 276 4.10 6.39 -8.07
C TYR A 276 5.04 5.24 -7.73
N THR A 277 6.12 5.12 -8.48
CA THR A 277 7.12 4.06 -8.28
C THR A 277 8.51 4.70 -8.18
N VAL A 278 9.26 4.32 -7.16
CA VAL A 278 10.63 4.77 -6.95
C VAL A 278 11.52 3.61 -6.51
N THR A 279 12.76 3.59 -7.05
CA THR A 279 13.78 2.63 -6.62
C THR A 279 14.87 3.37 -5.85
N ARG A 280 15.14 2.89 -4.63
CA ARG A 280 16.22 3.44 -3.79
C ARG A 280 16.74 2.41 -2.78
N VAL A 281 17.90 2.66 -2.23
CA VAL A 281 18.46 1.85 -1.16
C VAL A 281 17.62 2.06 0.12
N SER A 282 17.18 0.96 0.73
CA SER A 282 16.48 0.99 2.02
C SER A 282 17.46 1.36 3.14
N PRO A 283 17.13 2.32 4.00
CA PRO A 283 17.96 2.68 5.13
C PRO A 283 18.03 1.59 6.21
N THR A 284 17.06 0.67 6.23
CA THR A 284 16.97 -0.41 7.21
C THR A 284 17.67 -1.68 6.75
N SER A 285 17.50 -2.09 5.48
CA SER A 285 18.06 -3.34 4.95
C SER A 285 19.37 -3.14 4.15
N GLY A 286 19.66 -1.92 3.68
CA GLY A 286 20.79 -1.62 2.79
C GLY A 286 20.62 -2.19 1.37
N LYS A 287 19.48 -2.78 1.03
CA LYS A 287 19.17 -3.35 -0.28
C LYS A 287 18.49 -2.32 -1.19
N ASP A 288 18.62 -2.52 -2.51
CA ASP A 288 17.80 -1.81 -3.51
C ASP A 288 16.35 -2.26 -3.41
N MET A 289 15.46 -1.35 -3.03
CA MET A 289 14.03 -1.59 -2.91
C MET A 289 13.26 -0.77 -3.96
N VAL A 290 12.20 -1.35 -4.46
CA VAL A 290 11.19 -0.68 -5.27
C VAL A 290 10.00 -0.39 -4.36
N TYR A 291 9.68 0.89 -4.20
CA TYR A 291 8.50 1.35 -3.48
C TYR A 291 7.44 1.71 -4.50
N ILE A 292 6.23 1.18 -4.30
CA ILE A 292 5.09 1.42 -5.18
C ILE A 292 3.94 1.92 -4.32
N TYR A 293 3.46 3.13 -4.60
CA TYR A 293 2.45 3.84 -3.82
C TYR A 293 1.11 3.90 -4.57
N HIS A 294 0.03 3.76 -3.83
CA HIS A 294 -1.34 3.93 -4.28
C HIS A 294 -2.13 4.72 -3.23
N ALA A 295 -2.71 5.85 -3.63
CA ALA A 295 -3.51 6.68 -2.74
C ALA A 295 -4.92 6.11 -2.57
N LEU A 296 -5.40 6.02 -1.33
CA LEU A 296 -6.77 5.64 -0.97
C LEU A 296 -7.55 6.90 -0.64
N LYS A 297 -8.54 7.22 -1.46
CA LYS A 297 -9.51 8.29 -1.18
C LYS A 297 -10.76 7.69 -0.58
N PHE A 298 -11.24 8.28 0.50
CA PHE A 298 -12.45 7.83 1.20
C PHE A 298 -13.65 8.68 0.76
N PRO A 299 -14.56 8.13 -0.07
CA PRO A 299 -15.67 8.89 -0.63
C PRO A 299 -16.55 9.55 0.43
N GLY A 300 -16.83 10.84 0.27
CA GLY A 300 -17.64 11.63 1.21
C GLY A 300 -16.83 12.34 2.29
N THR A 301 -15.50 12.15 2.32
CA THR A 301 -14.57 12.84 3.23
C THR A 301 -13.43 13.51 2.47
N ASP A 302 -12.64 14.33 3.17
CA ASP A 302 -11.39 14.91 2.64
C ASP A 302 -10.16 14.05 2.99
N SER A 303 -10.35 12.86 3.60
CA SER A 303 -9.26 11.98 4.01
C SER A 303 -8.67 11.21 2.83
N VAL A 304 -7.34 11.20 2.76
CA VAL A 304 -6.56 10.41 1.79
C VAL A 304 -5.47 9.66 2.54
N TRP A 305 -5.49 8.35 2.46
CA TRP A 305 -4.43 7.49 3.00
C TRP A 305 -3.53 7.01 1.86
N SER A 306 -2.45 6.32 2.20
CA SER A 306 -1.59 5.71 1.20
C SER A 306 -1.29 4.26 1.55
N ILE A 307 -1.56 3.36 0.61
CA ILE A 307 -1.08 1.98 0.67
C ILE A 307 0.15 1.85 -0.24
N PHE A 308 1.16 1.15 0.22
CA PHE A 308 2.34 0.93 -0.60
C PHE A 308 3.02 -0.41 -0.30
N SER A 309 3.79 -0.89 -1.27
CA SER A 309 4.68 -2.02 -1.11
C SER A 309 6.13 -1.58 -1.10
N SER A 310 6.94 -2.28 -0.31
CA SER A 310 8.40 -2.22 -0.32
C SER A 310 8.92 -3.58 -0.76
N THR A 311 9.35 -3.68 -2.03
CA THR A 311 9.74 -4.95 -2.66
C THR A 311 11.21 -4.92 -3.03
N GLU A 312 11.97 -5.98 -2.73
CA GLU A 312 13.37 -6.09 -3.15
C GLU A 312 13.45 -6.11 -4.69
N LYS A 313 14.25 -5.22 -5.27
CA LYS A 313 14.41 -5.06 -6.72
C LYS A 313 14.79 -6.35 -7.42
N SER A 314 15.63 -7.18 -6.78
CA SER A 314 16.03 -8.50 -7.28
C SER A 314 14.84 -9.41 -7.58
N LYS A 315 13.72 -9.26 -6.88
CA LYS A 315 12.49 -10.03 -7.10
C LYS A 315 11.88 -9.77 -8.48
N PHE A 316 12.01 -8.54 -8.99
CA PHE A 316 11.53 -8.18 -10.32
C PHE A 316 12.49 -8.59 -11.42
N VAL A 317 13.80 -8.38 -11.20
CA VAL A 317 14.81 -8.48 -12.27
C VAL A 317 15.76 -9.67 -12.15
N GLY A 318 15.61 -10.52 -11.11
CA GLY A 318 16.48 -11.68 -10.89
C GLY A 318 16.51 -12.63 -12.10
N THR A 319 15.36 -12.90 -12.69
CA THR A 319 15.26 -13.74 -13.91
C THR A 319 16.00 -13.13 -15.10
N ALA A 320 15.97 -11.79 -15.26
CA ALA A 320 16.73 -11.14 -16.34
C ALA A 320 18.24 -11.32 -16.16
N HIS A 321 18.71 -11.24 -14.92
CA HIS A 321 20.14 -11.46 -14.61
C HIS A 321 20.57 -12.90 -15.00
N ASP A 322 19.78 -13.89 -14.62
CA ASP A 322 20.05 -15.31 -14.94
C ASP A 322 20.03 -15.55 -16.47
N MET A 323 19.06 -14.94 -17.18
CA MET A 323 18.99 -15.02 -18.66
C MET A 323 20.22 -14.38 -19.33
N VAL A 324 20.70 -13.24 -18.81
CA VAL A 324 21.91 -12.59 -19.34
C VAL A 324 23.15 -13.47 -19.10
N ILE A 325 23.30 -14.04 -17.90
CA ILE A 325 24.42 -14.97 -17.61
C ILE A 325 24.36 -16.16 -18.58
N PHE A 326 23.20 -16.78 -18.74
CA PHE A 326 23.02 -17.91 -19.65
C PHE A 326 23.37 -17.53 -21.11
N ALA A 327 22.92 -16.36 -21.59
CA ALA A 327 23.23 -15.87 -22.91
C ALA A 327 24.74 -15.62 -23.10
N VAL A 328 25.44 -15.08 -22.10
CA VAL A 328 26.89 -14.87 -22.13
C VAL A 328 27.65 -16.21 -22.24
N VAL A 329 27.25 -17.20 -21.44
CA VAL A 329 27.84 -18.54 -21.48
C VAL A 329 27.62 -19.19 -22.87
N LEU A 330 26.39 -19.14 -23.38
CA LEU A 330 26.05 -19.71 -24.69
C LEU A 330 26.80 -19.03 -25.83
N ALA A 331 26.91 -17.69 -25.78
CA ALA A 331 27.69 -16.91 -26.74
C ALA A 331 29.19 -17.25 -26.68
N GLY A 332 29.74 -17.43 -25.50
CA GLY A 332 31.14 -17.85 -25.30
C GLY A 332 31.39 -19.22 -25.97
N ILE A 333 30.51 -20.19 -25.77
CA ILE A 333 30.59 -21.49 -26.43
C ILE A 333 30.50 -21.31 -27.96
N GLY A 334 29.54 -20.53 -28.47
CA GLY A 334 29.37 -20.27 -29.89
C GLY A 334 30.62 -19.62 -30.55
N ILE A 335 31.23 -18.69 -29.87
CA ILE A 335 32.50 -18.03 -30.33
C ILE A 335 33.62 -19.07 -30.41
N VAL A 336 33.79 -19.96 -29.45
CA VAL A 336 34.80 -21.02 -29.47
C VAL A 336 34.55 -21.99 -30.61
N VAL A 337 33.32 -22.44 -30.84
CA VAL A 337 32.94 -23.31 -31.95
C VAL A 337 33.22 -22.64 -33.30
N LEU A 338 32.84 -21.37 -33.44
CA LEU A 338 33.13 -20.57 -34.64
C LEU A 338 34.64 -20.46 -34.90
N ALA A 339 35.44 -20.29 -33.84
CA ALA A 339 36.89 -20.26 -33.88
C ALA A 339 37.48 -21.52 -34.50
N ILE A 340 37.00 -22.67 -34.02
CA ILE A 340 37.47 -23.95 -34.51
C ILE A 340 37.10 -24.12 -35.99
N ILE A 341 35.87 -23.83 -36.37
CA ILE A 341 35.37 -23.95 -37.74
C ILE A 341 36.19 -23.04 -38.69
N LEU A 342 36.33 -21.78 -38.34
CA LEU A 342 37.13 -20.81 -39.16
C LEU A 342 38.60 -21.20 -39.26
N SER A 343 39.19 -21.67 -38.18
CA SER A 343 40.61 -22.11 -38.19
C SER A 343 40.79 -23.33 -39.12
N VAL A 344 39.87 -24.29 -39.09
CA VAL A 344 39.90 -25.45 -40.00
C VAL A 344 39.65 -25.04 -41.46
N PHE A 345 38.68 -24.15 -41.69
CA PHE A 345 38.37 -23.63 -43.04
C PHE A 345 39.55 -22.85 -43.67
N VAL A 346 40.11 -21.88 -42.92
CA VAL A 346 41.27 -21.10 -43.40
C VAL A 346 42.46 -22.00 -43.67
N ARG A 347 42.75 -22.96 -42.81
CA ARG A 347 43.84 -23.92 -43.01
C ARG A 347 43.65 -24.73 -44.27
N ARG A 348 42.43 -25.30 -44.49
CA ARG A 348 42.18 -26.18 -45.66
C ARG A 348 42.03 -25.45 -46.97
N ARG A 349 41.43 -24.28 -47.02
CA ARG A 349 41.09 -23.56 -48.27
C ARG A 349 42.04 -22.45 -48.65
N LEU A 350 42.81 -21.89 -47.74
CA LEU A 350 43.70 -20.76 -48.00
C LEU A 350 45.19 -21.13 -47.77
N VAL A 351 45.52 -21.77 -46.67
CA VAL A 351 46.93 -21.99 -46.30
C VAL A 351 47.51 -23.19 -47.03
N VAL A 352 46.81 -24.31 -47.16
CA VAL A 352 47.27 -25.54 -47.83
C VAL A 352 47.40 -25.35 -49.36
N PRO A 353 46.42 -24.81 -50.12
CA PRO A 353 46.55 -24.60 -51.55
C PRO A 353 47.62 -23.58 -51.94
N ILE A 354 47.88 -22.56 -51.13
CA ILE A 354 48.94 -21.57 -51.41
C ILE A 354 50.34 -22.15 -51.16
N GLY A 355 50.47 -23.10 -50.23
CA GLY A 355 51.69 -23.89 -50.03
C GLY A 355 52.07 -24.72 -51.25
N ASP A 356 51.06 -25.42 -51.83
CA ASP A 356 51.26 -26.29 -53.01
C ASP A 356 51.61 -25.53 -54.31
N VAL A 357 51.20 -24.24 -54.41
CA VAL A 357 51.56 -23.36 -55.57
C VAL A 357 52.96 -22.75 -55.45
N SER A 358 53.52 -22.66 -54.24
CA SER A 358 54.86 -22.12 -54.03
C SER A 358 55.98 -23.16 -54.26
N ASP A 359 55.64 -24.46 -54.37
CA ASP A 359 56.57 -25.57 -54.57
C ASP A 359 56.68 -26.00 -56.06
N THR A 360 55.97 -25.30 -56.97
CA THR A 360 56.04 -25.47 -58.41
C THR A 360 56.76 -24.25 -59.04
#